data_be52d351fcbd368fe2fe80971cacb99c
#
_entry.id   be52d351fcbd368fe2fe80971cacb99c
#
_cell.length_a   1.000
_cell.length_b   1.000
_cell.length_c   1.000
_cell.angle_alpha   90.00
_cell.angle_beta   90.00
_cell.angle_gamma   90.00
#
_symmetry.space_group_name_H-M   'P 1'
#
loop_
_entity.id
_entity.type
_entity.pdbx_description
1 polymer ?
#
loop_
_entity_poly.entity_id
_entity_poly.type
_entity_poly.pdbx_seq_one_letter_code
_entity_poly.pdbx_strand_id
1 'polypeptide(L)'
;MEIVQLETFLAVATYGGFHRAAEALRISQPAVSARISSLEELLGARLFERDHGKFSLSLAGKALRPHAEQVLRQVAIARQAVHELHPIAGGALPIAASLSICTYLLPEVLKKFRETHANVVVSVRSGNSAQVLKMVLDGEVDLGLARSLNHPEVETIRLRDDPLILVGHPAHPAVKRKKLKLEELESVPVISYDRGSSDWTLMNGLFRREGLLPNIVLEVETIEACKRMVLRKLGLAFLPQIAVVEELRRGKLSPLQIVDSEPLRRSLDVILPRRRPLSASAKELLAELRKETEVLEDIRPLRAKKRKQ
;
A
#
# COMPACT_ATOMS: atom_id res chain seq x y z
N MET A 1 6.40 0.39 34.05
CA MET A 1 5.86 -0.24 32.84
C MET A 1 7.01 -0.86 32.06
N GLU A 2 7.01 -2.18 31.90
CA GLU A 2 8.07 -2.94 31.28
C GLU A 2 7.70 -3.36 29.86
N ILE A 3 8.69 -3.57 28.99
CA ILE A 3 8.49 -4.01 27.60
C ILE A 3 7.71 -5.34 27.55
N VAL A 4 8.07 -6.27 28.44
CA VAL A 4 7.43 -7.59 28.53
C VAL A 4 5.94 -7.51 28.92
N GLN A 5 5.55 -6.51 29.71
CA GLN A 5 4.14 -6.26 30.06
C GLN A 5 3.36 -5.78 28.83
N LEU A 6 3.94 -4.88 28.02
CA LEU A 6 3.32 -4.40 26.77
C LEU A 6 3.21 -5.51 25.73
N GLU A 7 4.23 -6.36 25.57
CA GLU A 7 4.19 -7.55 24.71
C GLU A 7 3.05 -8.48 25.14
N THR A 8 2.93 -8.73 26.45
CA THR A 8 1.89 -9.60 27.01
C THR A 8 0.49 -8.99 26.79
N PHE A 9 0.34 -7.67 27.01
CA PHE A 9 -0.91 -6.95 26.76
C PHE A 9 -1.36 -7.07 25.29
N LEU A 10 -0.45 -6.82 24.35
CA LEU A 10 -0.77 -6.93 22.92
C LEU A 10 -1.07 -8.37 22.49
N ALA A 11 -0.38 -9.36 23.06
CA ALA A 11 -0.67 -10.75 22.80
C ALA A 11 -2.09 -11.13 23.28
N VAL A 12 -2.46 -10.73 24.50
CA VAL A 12 -3.83 -10.99 25.04
C VAL A 12 -4.89 -10.30 24.17
N ALA A 13 -4.64 -9.07 23.72
CA ALA A 13 -5.54 -8.33 22.85
C ALA A 13 -5.68 -8.98 21.45
N THR A 14 -4.58 -9.48 20.89
CA THR A 14 -4.54 -10.07 19.54
C THR A 14 -5.17 -11.46 19.51
N TYR A 15 -4.81 -12.31 20.46
CA TYR A 15 -5.31 -13.70 20.52
C TYR A 15 -6.68 -13.85 21.21
N GLY A 16 -7.21 -12.75 21.75
CA GLY A 16 -8.56 -12.70 22.34
C GLY A 16 -8.70 -13.50 23.63
N GLY A 17 -7.65 -13.59 24.46
CA GLY A 17 -7.72 -14.25 25.76
C GLY A 17 -6.37 -14.66 26.33
N PHE A 18 -6.35 -14.82 27.65
CA PHE A 18 -5.14 -15.10 28.43
C PHE A 18 -4.52 -16.47 28.11
N HIS A 19 -5.34 -17.50 27.91
CA HIS A 19 -4.85 -18.84 27.59
C HIS A 19 -4.15 -18.88 26.23
N ARG A 20 -4.79 -18.36 25.20
CA ARG A 20 -4.22 -18.30 23.83
C ARG A 20 -2.97 -17.41 23.75
N ALA A 21 -2.93 -16.32 24.52
CA ALA A 21 -1.74 -15.48 24.64
C ALA A 21 -0.58 -16.23 25.33
N ALA A 22 -0.88 -17.03 26.36
CA ALA A 22 0.13 -17.85 27.05
C ALA A 22 0.76 -18.88 26.09
N GLU A 23 -0.03 -19.57 25.28
CA GLU A 23 0.47 -20.48 24.25
C GLU A 23 1.35 -19.76 23.22
N ALA A 24 0.89 -18.61 22.70
CA ALA A 24 1.62 -17.82 21.71
C ALA A 24 2.97 -17.29 22.25
N LEU A 25 3.01 -16.89 23.51
CA LEU A 25 4.20 -16.38 24.20
C LEU A 25 5.09 -17.50 24.79
N ARG A 26 4.62 -18.76 24.76
CA ARG A 26 5.28 -19.93 25.36
C ARG A 26 5.58 -19.77 26.85
N ILE A 27 4.63 -19.20 27.59
CA ILE A 27 4.69 -19.04 29.06
C ILE A 27 3.41 -19.57 29.69
N SER A 28 3.38 -19.68 31.02
CA SER A 28 2.18 -20.13 31.71
C SER A 28 1.08 -19.05 31.76
N GLN A 29 -0.19 -19.46 31.77
CA GLN A 29 -1.31 -18.53 31.91
C GLN A 29 -1.25 -17.71 33.22
N PRO A 30 -0.84 -18.23 34.39
CA PRO A 30 -0.62 -17.43 35.58
C PRO A 30 0.41 -16.32 35.38
N ALA A 31 1.49 -16.57 34.59
CA ALA A 31 2.49 -15.55 34.27
C ALA A 31 1.90 -14.43 33.40
N VAL A 32 1.07 -14.77 32.39
CA VAL A 32 0.33 -13.77 31.61
C VAL A 32 -0.58 -12.95 32.50
N SER A 33 -1.36 -13.59 33.38
CA SER A 33 -2.26 -12.90 34.32
C SER A 33 -1.52 -11.96 35.27
N ALA A 34 -0.39 -12.41 35.84
CA ALA A 34 0.42 -11.60 36.71
C ALA A 34 0.99 -10.35 36.04
N ARG A 35 1.50 -10.50 34.78
CA ARG A 35 2.02 -9.36 34.00
C ARG A 35 0.93 -8.34 33.67
N ILE A 36 -0.27 -8.80 33.29
CA ILE A 36 -1.41 -7.91 33.02
C ILE A 36 -1.89 -7.23 34.30
N SER A 37 -2.06 -7.97 35.41
CA SER A 37 -2.48 -7.36 36.68
C SER A 37 -1.50 -6.29 37.15
N SER A 38 -0.19 -6.55 37.08
CA SER A 38 0.84 -5.57 37.42
C SER A 38 0.81 -4.34 36.49
N LEU A 39 0.50 -4.51 35.21
CA LEU A 39 0.34 -3.39 34.30
C LEU A 39 -0.92 -2.57 34.60
N GLU A 40 -2.04 -3.23 34.88
CA GLU A 40 -3.30 -2.59 35.26
C GLU A 40 -3.18 -1.83 36.61
N GLU A 41 -2.46 -2.40 37.57
CA GLU A 41 -2.17 -1.75 38.85
C GLU A 41 -1.32 -0.48 38.66
N LEU A 42 -0.25 -0.57 37.83
CA LEU A 42 0.60 0.56 37.48
C LEU A 42 -0.19 1.71 36.82
N LEU A 43 -1.14 1.37 35.97
CA LEU A 43 -1.95 2.33 35.20
C LEU A 43 -3.21 2.79 35.96
N GLY A 44 -3.55 2.15 37.07
CA GLY A 44 -4.76 2.42 37.82
C GLY A 44 -6.07 2.12 37.07
N ALA A 45 -6.00 1.29 36.03
CA ALA A 45 -7.15 1.01 35.18
C ALA A 45 -7.12 -0.42 34.63
N ARG A 46 -8.28 -1.05 34.52
CA ARG A 46 -8.41 -2.34 33.84
C ARG A 46 -8.29 -2.16 32.33
N LEU A 47 -7.50 -3.01 31.70
CA LEU A 47 -7.25 -2.99 30.25
C LEU A 47 -8.17 -3.93 29.48
N PHE A 48 -8.72 -4.92 30.18
CA PHE A 48 -9.65 -5.91 29.60
C PHE A 48 -10.95 -5.95 30.39
N GLU A 49 -12.03 -6.25 29.69
CA GLU A 49 -13.36 -6.43 30.25
C GLU A 49 -14.03 -7.69 29.70
N ARG A 50 -14.97 -8.22 30.49
CA ARG A 50 -15.86 -9.29 30.04
C ARG A 50 -17.28 -8.77 30.05
N ASP A 51 -17.80 -8.49 28.87
CA ASP A 51 -19.19 -8.06 28.72
C ASP A 51 -19.99 -9.18 28.03
N HIS A 52 -21.07 -9.61 28.65
CA HIS A 52 -21.94 -10.67 28.16
C HIS A 52 -21.21 -11.95 27.68
N GLY A 53 -20.15 -12.36 28.42
CA GLY A 53 -19.35 -13.54 28.07
C GLY A 53 -18.32 -13.34 26.95
N LYS A 54 -18.25 -12.15 26.35
CA LYS A 54 -17.22 -11.78 25.37
C LYS A 54 -16.04 -11.08 26.04
N PHE A 55 -14.84 -11.52 25.70
CA PHE A 55 -13.60 -10.92 26.16
C PHE A 55 -13.19 -9.81 25.19
N SER A 56 -12.96 -8.59 25.68
CA SER A 56 -12.61 -7.43 24.87
C SER A 56 -11.71 -6.45 25.60
N LEU A 57 -11.11 -5.51 24.86
CA LEU A 57 -10.40 -4.37 25.43
C LEU A 57 -11.39 -3.38 26.06
N SER A 58 -11.09 -2.95 27.29
CA SER A 58 -11.74 -1.80 27.91
C SER A 58 -11.44 -0.49 27.18
N LEU A 59 -12.06 0.61 27.59
CA LEU A 59 -11.70 1.95 27.09
C LEU A 59 -10.22 2.27 27.32
N ALA A 60 -9.68 1.94 28.50
CA ALA A 60 -8.26 2.13 28.81
C ALA A 60 -7.37 1.23 27.96
N GLY A 61 -7.77 -0.03 27.72
CA GLY A 61 -7.06 -0.95 26.82
C GLY A 61 -7.04 -0.45 25.37
N LYS A 62 -8.16 0.07 24.88
CA LYS A 62 -8.24 0.68 23.53
C LYS A 62 -7.34 1.90 23.41
N ALA A 63 -7.26 2.74 24.45
CA ALA A 63 -6.36 3.89 24.50
C ALA A 63 -4.88 3.47 24.55
N LEU A 64 -4.53 2.48 25.37
CA LEU A 64 -3.16 2.00 25.52
C LEU A 64 -2.61 1.32 24.27
N ARG A 65 -3.44 0.56 23.56
CA ARG A 65 -3.02 -0.31 22.45
C ARG A 65 -2.12 0.39 21.43
N PRO A 66 -2.48 1.54 20.81
CA PRO A 66 -1.63 2.20 19.82
C PRO A 66 -0.27 2.63 20.38
N HIS A 67 -0.24 3.06 21.63
CA HIS A 67 1.00 3.46 22.30
C HIS A 67 1.90 2.26 22.63
N ALA A 68 1.32 1.15 23.10
CA ALA A 68 2.05 -0.10 23.33
C ALA A 68 2.68 -0.63 22.03
N GLU A 69 1.93 -0.65 20.94
CA GLU A 69 2.41 -1.00 19.62
C GLU A 69 3.58 -0.08 19.18
N GLN A 70 3.47 1.22 19.42
CA GLN A 70 4.52 2.18 19.08
C GLN A 70 5.80 1.98 19.91
N VAL A 71 5.69 1.75 21.21
CA VAL A 71 6.86 1.48 22.08
C VAL A 71 7.60 0.23 21.64
N LEU A 72 6.88 -0.89 21.38
CA LEU A 72 7.51 -2.13 20.94
C LEU A 72 8.17 -1.98 19.57
N ARG A 73 7.59 -1.19 18.68
CA ARG A 73 8.22 -0.84 17.40
C ARG A 73 9.54 -0.09 17.60
N GLN A 74 9.58 0.90 18.51
CA GLN A 74 10.82 1.63 18.80
C GLN A 74 11.91 0.73 19.38
N VAL A 75 11.55 -0.21 20.23
CA VAL A 75 12.49 -1.22 20.74
C VAL A 75 13.03 -2.10 19.62
N ALA A 76 12.18 -2.54 18.69
CA ALA A 76 12.63 -3.33 17.54
C ALA A 76 13.58 -2.53 16.63
N ILE A 77 13.27 -1.25 16.38
CA ILE A 77 14.13 -0.33 15.61
C ILE A 77 15.48 -0.14 16.29
N ALA A 78 15.49 0.07 17.61
CA ALA A 78 16.73 0.24 18.37
C ALA A 78 17.60 -1.03 18.31
N ARG A 79 17.00 -2.21 18.45
CA ARG A 79 17.70 -3.49 18.30
C ARG A 79 18.28 -3.64 16.89
N GLN A 80 17.51 -3.30 15.86
CA GLN A 80 17.98 -3.38 14.47
C GLN A 80 19.14 -2.43 14.21
N ALA A 81 19.08 -1.18 14.69
CA ALA A 81 20.16 -0.21 14.55
C ALA A 81 21.48 -0.71 15.15
N VAL A 82 21.42 -1.45 16.27
CA VAL A 82 22.61 -2.10 16.87
C VAL A 82 23.09 -3.28 16.03
N HIS A 83 22.17 -4.09 15.49
CA HIS A 83 22.53 -5.22 14.61
C HIS A 83 23.18 -4.77 13.30
N GLU A 84 22.78 -3.63 12.75
CA GLU A 84 23.37 -3.07 11.52
C GLU A 84 24.82 -2.60 11.70
N LEU A 85 25.27 -2.39 12.94
CA LEU A 85 26.68 -2.12 13.24
C LEU A 85 27.58 -3.36 13.11
N HIS A 86 26.97 -4.56 13.02
CA HIS A 86 27.70 -5.82 12.83
C HIS A 86 27.47 -6.36 11.40
N PRO A 87 28.50 -6.41 10.53
CA PRO A 87 28.37 -6.72 9.10
C PRO A 87 27.89 -8.15 8.76
N ILE A 88 27.65 -9.00 9.75
CA ILE A 88 27.41 -10.45 9.58
C ILE A 88 25.92 -10.85 9.69
N ALA A 89 25.06 -9.99 10.15
CA ALA A 89 23.63 -10.32 10.29
C ALA A 89 22.78 -9.62 9.23
N GLY A 90 22.19 -10.39 8.33
CA GLY A 90 21.15 -9.90 7.44
C GLY A 90 20.04 -9.24 8.25
N GLY A 91 19.81 -7.95 8.04
CA GLY A 91 18.80 -7.18 8.75
C GLY A 91 17.38 -7.46 8.21
N ALA A 92 16.35 -7.06 8.97
CA ALA A 92 14.99 -7.01 8.48
C ALA A 92 14.73 -5.65 7.85
N LEU A 93 14.09 -5.62 6.68
CA LEU A 93 13.67 -4.40 5.98
C LEU A 93 12.15 -4.41 5.81
N PRO A 94 11.39 -3.87 6.80
CA PRO A 94 9.96 -3.73 6.69
C PRO A 94 9.63 -2.53 5.79
N ILE A 95 8.83 -2.77 4.75
CA ILE A 95 8.33 -1.74 3.84
C ILE A 95 6.81 -1.83 3.70
N ALA A 96 6.18 -0.71 3.34
CA ALA A 96 4.78 -0.70 2.97
C ALA A 96 4.63 -0.23 1.52
N ALA A 97 3.66 -0.78 0.80
CA ALA A 97 3.40 -0.34 -0.57
C ALA A 97 1.92 -0.40 -0.92
N SER A 98 1.47 0.47 -1.83
CA SER A 98 0.15 0.33 -2.43
C SER A 98 0.05 -0.98 -3.21
N LEU A 99 -1.16 -1.54 -3.29
CA LEU A 99 -1.36 -2.85 -3.92
C LEU A 99 -0.83 -2.90 -5.37
N SER A 100 -1.00 -1.83 -6.13
CA SER A 100 -0.46 -1.74 -7.50
C SER A 100 1.07 -1.81 -7.53
N ILE A 101 1.75 -1.15 -6.60
CA ILE A 101 3.21 -1.17 -6.49
C ILE A 101 3.70 -2.54 -6.04
N CYS A 102 3.02 -3.15 -5.05
CA CYS A 102 3.31 -4.51 -4.60
C CYS A 102 3.24 -5.53 -5.74
N THR A 103 2.23 -5.38 -6.62
CA THR A 103 1.96 -6.37 -7.66
C THR A 103 2.84 -6.17 -8.90
N TYR A 104 3.10 -4.92 -9.30
CA TYR A 104 3.63 -4.63 -10.64
C TYR A 104 5.04 -4.01 -10.65
N LEU A 105 5.51 -3.41 -9.56
CA LEU A 105 6.85 -2.81 -9.46
C LEU A 105 7.79 -3.61 -8.57
N LEU A 106 7.35 -3.93 -7.34
CA LEU A 106 8.22 -4.54 -6.34
C LEU A 106 8.83 -5.89 -6.74
N PRO A 107 8.17 -6.78 -7.51
CA PRO A 107 8.79 -8.05 -7.87
C PRO A 107 10.12 -7.89 -8.61
N GLU A 108 10.21 -6.99 -9.59
CA GLU A 108 11.45 -6.76 -10.34
C GLU A 108 12.51 -6.05 -9.48
N VAL A 109 12.10 -5.04 -8.71
CA VAL A 109 12.99 -4.32 -7.79
C VAL A 109 13.58 -5.27 -6.75
N LEU A 110 12.74 -6.09 -6.10
CA LEU A 110 13.18 -7.02 -5.06
C LEU A 110 14.02 -8.16 -5.61
N LYS A 111 13.78 -8.61 -6.85
CA LYS A 111 14.64 -9.57 -7.51
C LYS A 111 16.07 -9.04 -7.60
N LYS A 112 16.26 -7.84 -8.14
CA LYS A 112 17.59 -7.19 -8.26
C LYS A 112 18.21 -6.87 -6.90
N PHE A 113 17.42 -6.37 -5.96
CA PHE A 113 17.87 -6.10 -4.60
C PHE A 113 18.41 -7.37 -3.92
N ARG A 114 17.75 -8.50 -4.08
CA ARG A 114 18.19 -9.77 -3.48
C ARG A 114 19.45 -10.36 -4.09
N GLU A 115 19.81 -10.01 -5.32
CA GLU A 115 21.07 -10.45 -5.96
C GLU A 115 22.29 -9.94 -5.19
N THR A 116 22.20 -8.75 -4.58
CA THR A 116 23.28 -8.13 -3.80
C THR A 116 23.07 -8.17 -2.29
N HIS A 117 21.83 -8.39 -1.83
CA HIS A 117 21.44 -8.37 -0.43
C HIS A 117 20.69 -9.66 -0.01
N ALA A 118 21.25 -10.82 -0.33
CA ALA A 118 20.61 -12.13 -0.10
C ALA A 118 20.22 -12.40 1.37
N ASN A 119 20.97 -11.84 2.32
CA ASN A 119 20.77 -12.01 3.76
C ASN A 119 19.72 -11.05 4.37
N VAL A 120 19.23 -10.06 3.61
CA VAL A 120 18.20 -9.12 4.11
C VAL A 120 16.83 -9.75 3.95
N VAL A 121 16.08 -9.82 5.04
CA VAL A 121 14.67 -10.26 5.03
C VAL A 121 13.77 -9.06 4.78
N VAL A 122 13.24 -8.96 3.57
CA VAL A 122 12.29 -7.89 3.22
C VAL A 122 10.88 -8.35 3.56
N SER A 123 10.17 -7.59 4.40
CA SER A 123 8.76 -7.79 4.67
C SER A 123 7.94 -6.67 4.03
N VAL A 124 6.91 -7.04 3.24
CA VAL A 124 6.08 -6.08 2.51
C VAL A 124 4.67 -6.10 3.07
N ARG A 125 4.19 -4.96 3.53
CA ARG A 125 2.80 -4.75 3.92
C ARG A 125 2.08 -3.95 2.84
N SER A 126 0.87 -4.35 2.48
CA SER A 126 0.08 -3.62 1.49
C SER A 126 -1.06 -2.83 2.11
N GLY A 127 -1.42 -1.72 1.48
CA GLY A 127 -2.55 -0.89 1.89
C GLY A 127 -2.83 0.21 0.85
N ASN A 128 -3.88 1.00 1.08
CA ASN A 128 -4.06 2.24 0.30
C ASN A 128 -3.06 3.32 0.74
N SER A 129 -2.98 4.44 0.01
CA SER A 129 -1.98 5.49 0.28
C SER A 129 -2.05 6.04 1.71
N ALA A 130 -3.25 6.17 2.28
CA ALA A 130 -3.42 6.64 3.67
C ALA A 130 -2.90 5.62 4.70
N GLN A 131 -3.15 4.33 4.45
CA GLN A 131 -2.64 3.25 5.29
C GLN A 131 -1.12 3.14 5.21
N VAL A 132 -0.54 3.27 4.00
CA VAL A 132 0.92 3.29 3.81
C VAL A 132 1.55 4.47 4.55
N LEU A 133 0.98 5.69 4.40
CA LEU A 133 1.43 6.87 5.14
C LEU A 133 1.36 6.62 6.66
N LYS A 134 0.25 6.08 7.15
CA LYS A 134 0.09 5.76 8.57
C LYS A 134 1.16 4.78 9.06
N MET A 135 1.44 3.71 8.33
CA MET A 135 2.49 2.74 8.70
C MET A 135 3.87 3.38 8.78
N VAL A 136 4.18 4.36 7.91
CA VAL A 136 5.44 5.14 7.99
C VAL A 136 5.47 6.04 9.22
N LEU A 137 4.39 6.77 9.48
CA LEU A 137 4.27 7.68 10.64
C LEU A 137 4.34 6.92 11.97
N ASP A 138 3.67 5.79 12.06
CA ASP A 138 3.67 4.92 13.24
C ASP A 138 5.02 4.18 13.44
N GLY A 139 5.94 4.28 12.46
CA GLY A 139 7.24 3.59 12.51
C GLY A 139 7.14 2.07 12.31
N GLU A 140 6.05 1.58 11.73
CA GLU A 140 5.86 0.16 11.44
C GLU A 140 6.72 -0.33 10.29
N VAL A 141 7.16 0.59 9.43
CA VAL A 141 7.98 0.33 8.25
C VAL A 141 9.08 1.38 8.10
N ASP A 142 10.14 1.03 7.40
CA ASP A 142 11.27 1.93 7.13
C ASP A 142 10.97 2.93 6.04
N LEU A 143 10.21 2.51 5.03
CA LEU A 143 9.74 3.37 3.95
C LEU A 143 8.39 2.89 3.41
N GLY A 144 7.65 3.82 2.81
CA GLY A 144 6.40 3.57 2.13
C GLY A 144 6.49 3.85 0.64
N LEU A 145 5.76 3.11 -0.16
CA LEU A 145 5.65 3.26 -1.62
C LEU A 145 4.19 3.44 -1.98
N ALA A 146 3.77 4.66 -2.28
CA ALA A 146 2.37 4.96 -2.60
C ALA A 146 2.29 6.30 -3.32
N ARG A 147 1.09 6.70 -3.74
CA ARG A 147 0.83 8.10 -4.07
C ARG A 147 1.00 8.94 -2.81
N SER A 148 1.81 9.99 -2.89
CA SER A 148 2.07 10.86 -1.74
C SER A 148 0.81 11.57 -1.25
N LEU A 149 0.73 11.67 0.08
CA LEU A 149 -0.16 12.56 0.79
C LEU A 149 0.71 13.55 1.56
N ASN A 150 0.38 14.84 1.48
CA ASN A 150 1.13 15.87 2.20
C ASN A 150 1.00 15.68 3.71
N HIS A 151 2.14 15.50 4.38
CA HIS A 151 2.22 15.43 5.83
C HIS A 151 3.55 16.01 6.33
N PRO A 152 3.57 16.85 7.40
CA PRO A 152 4.77 17.54 7.85
C PRO A 152 5.88 16.62 8.38
N GLU A 153 5.53 15.43 8.85
CA GLU A 153 6.49 14.48 9.45
C GLU A 153 7.10 13.49 8.44
N VAL A 154 6.74 13.57 7.15
CA VAL A 154 7.33 12.75 6.10
C VAL A 154 8.03 13.58 5.06
N GLU A 155 9.02 13.00 4.42
CA GLU A 155 9.62 13.44 3.19
C GLU A 155 9.09 12.56 2.05
N THR A 156 8.81 13.17 0.91
CA THR A 156 8.33 12.46 -0.27
C THR A 156 9.32 12.60 -1.40
N ILE A 157 9.75 11.48 -1.95
CA ILE A 157 10.59 11.40 -3.14
C ILE A 157 9.75 10.88 -4.28
N ARG A 158 9.53 11.69 -5.30
CA ARG A 158 8.85 11.26 -6.53
C ARG A 158 9.76 10.33 -7.32
N LEU A 159 9.28 9.13 -7.62
CA LEU A 159 9.99 8.17 -8.45
C LEU A 159 9.63 8.36 -9.94
N ARG A 160 8.34 8.37 -10.26
CA ARG A 160 7.86 8.53 -11.64
C ARG A 160 6.38 8.89 -11.71
N ASP A 161 5.94 9.25 -12.93
CA ASP A 161 4.52 9.35 -13.27
C ASP A 161 3.95 7.98 -13.64
N ASP A 162 2.75 7.70 -13.14
CA ASP A 162 1.99 6.49 -13.44
C ASP A 162 0.52 6.88 -13.68
N PRO A 163 0.17 7.40 -14.86
CA PRO A 163 -1.17 7.87 -15.14
C PRO A 163 -2.19 6.73 -15.11
N LEU A 164 -3.43 7.08 -14.77
CA LEU A 164 -4.57 6.21 -15.05
C LEU A 164 -4.93 6.36 -16.52
N ILE A 165 -4.95 5.25 -17.23
CA ILE A 165 -5.31 5.21 -18.65
C ILE A 165 -6.60 4.41 -18.84
N LEU A 166 -7.46 4.89 -19.73
CA LEU A 166 -8.64 4.14 -20.14
C LEU A 166 -8.19 3.03 -21.11
N VAL A 167 -8.55 1.79 -20.79
CA VAL A 167 -8.19 0.62 -21.59
C VAL A 167 -9.40 -0.25 -21.88
N GLY A 168 -9.32 -0.99 -22.97
CA GLY A 168 -10.31 -1.99 -23.35
C GLY A 168 -9.70 -3.12 -24.16
N HIS A 169 -10.47 -4.18 -24.35
CA HIS A 169 -10.08 -5.27 -25.26
C HIS A 169 -10.04 -4.76 -26.71
N PRO A 170 -9.04 -5.12 -27.54
CA PRO A 170 -8.91 -4.63 -28.93
C PRO A 170 -10.15 -4.83 -29.80
N ALA A 171 -10.93 -5.89 -29.57
CA ALA A 171 -12.16 -6.15 -30.30
C ALA A 171 -13.37 -5.31 -29.82
N HIS A 172 -13.24 -4.54 -28.74
CA HIS A 172 -14.36 -3.72 -28.23
C HIS A 172 -14.67 -2.57 -29.21
N PRO A 173 -15.95 -2.29 -29.56
CA PRO A 173 -16.30 -1.27 -30.56
C PRO A 173 -15.72 0.11 -30.25
N ALA A 174 -15.76 0.55 -29.01
CA ALA A 174 -15.19 1.83 -28.59
C ALA A 174 -13.67 1.89 -28.80
N VAL A 175 -12.96 0.79 -28.59
CA VAL A 175 -11.49 0.71 -28.77
C VAL A 175 -11.08 0.87 -30.23
N LYS A 176 -11.88 0.36 -31.18
CA LYS A 176 -11.64 0.52 -32.62
C LYS A 176 -11.64 1.98 -33.06
N ARG A 177 -12.36 2.84 -32.37
CA ARG A 177 -12.41 4.30 -32.62
C ARG A 177 -11.16 5.03 -32.10
N LYS A 178 -10.39 4.43 -31.19
CA LYS A 178 -9.18 4.97 -30.53
C LYS A 178 -9.40 6.24 -29.70
N LYS A 179 -10.48 6.95 -29.87
CA LYS A 179 -10.82 8.22 -29.23
C LYS A 179 -12.28 8.19 -28.81
N LEU A 180 -12.54 8.73 -27.61
CA LEU A 180 -13.88 8.93 -27.07
C LEU A 180 -13.97 10.32 -26.45
N LYS A 181 -15.18 10.86 -26.39
CA LYS A 181 -15.50 11.94 -25.45
C LYS A 181 -15.89 11.36 -24.10
N LEU A 182 -15.71 12.13 -23.02
CA LEU A 182 -16.03 11.66 -21.68
C LEU A 182 -17.52 11.32 -21.52
N GLU A 183 -18.42 12.11 -22.15
CA GLU A 183 -19.87 11.88 -22.16
C GLU A 183 -20.29 10.52 -22.72
N GLU A 184 -19.52 9.95 -23.65
CA GLU A 184 -19.82 8.65 -24.24
C GLU A 184 -19.70 7.50 -23.23
N LEU A 185 -18.94 7.70 -22.14
CA LEU A 185 -18.81 6.71 -21.06
C LEU A 185 -20.06 6.61 -20.17
N GLU A 186 -21.07 7.46 -20.36
CA GLU A 186 -22.39 7.28 -19.75
C GLU A 186 -23.19 6.13 -20.41
N SER A 187 -22.86 5.78 -21.65
CA SER A 187 -23.51 4.68 -22.39
C SER A 187 -22.61 3.45 -22.59
N VAL A 188 -21.28 3.59 -22.46
CA VAL A 188 -20.33 2.50 -22.63
C VAL A 188 -20.08 1.82 -21.27
N PRO A 189 -20.17 0.46 -21.18
CA PRO A 189 -19.89 -0.27 -19.95
C PRO A 189 -18.51 0.01 -19.39
N VAL A 190 -18.44 0.47 -18.12
CA VAL A 190 -17.23 0.74 -17.38
C VAL A 190 -17.15 -0.23 -16.19
N ILE A 191 -15.99 -0.80 -15.99
CA ILE A 191 -15.67 -1.65 -14.83
C ILE A 191 -14.88 -0.79 -13.86
N SER A 192 -15.35 -0.70 -12.61
CA SER A 192 -14.71 0.04 -11.54
C SER A 192 -14.08 -0.91 -10.52
N TYR A 193 -13.13 -0.40 -9.73
CA TYR A 193 -12.50 -1.13 -8.62
C TYR A 193 -12.24 -0.19 -7.45
N ASP A 194 -12.21 -0.77 -6.25
CA ASP A 194 -11.82 -0.15 -4.98
C ASP A 194 -12.22 1.32 -4.82
N ARG A 195 -13.47 1.56 -4.43
CA ARG A 195 -14.02 2.91 -4.17
C ARG A 195 -13.26 3.68 -3.08
N GLY A 196 -12.51 2.99 -2.22
CA GLY A 196 -11.66 3.59 -1.19
C GLY A 196 -10.29 4.05 -1.72
N SER A 197 -9.97 3.76 -2.98
CA SER A 197 -8.67 4.10 -3.55
C SER A 197 -8.56 5.56 -4.01
N SER A 198 -7.33 6.05 -4.05
CA SER A 198 -7.04 7.35 -4.66
C SER A 198 -7.29 7.36 -6.18
N ASP A 199 -7.24 6.22 -6.83
CA ASP A 199 -7.49 6.05 -8.25
C ASP A 199 -8.98 6.25 -8.56
N TRP A 200 -9.85 5.65 -7.73
CA TRP A 200 -11.29 5.89 -7.83
C TRP A 200 -11.64 7.37 -7.61
N THR A 201 -11.00 8.01 -6.62
CA THR A 201 -11.20 9.43 -6.35
C THR A 201 -10.83 10.30 -7.54
N LEU A 202 -9.71 9.98 -8.24
CA LEU A 202 -9.29 10.68 -9.45
C LEU A 202 -10.29 10.50 -10.60
N MET A 203 -10.68 9.26 -10.88
CA MET A 203 -11.65 8.94 -11.92
C MET A 203 -13.00 9.62 -11.65
N ASN A 204 -13.55 9.43 -10.46
CA ASN A 204 -14.82 10.01 -10.08
C ASN A 204 -14.80 11.55 -10.10
N GLY A 205 -13.66 12.16 -9.70
CA GLY A 205 -13.45 13.59 -9.78
C GLY A 205 -13.45 14.12 -11.21
N LEU A 206 -12.99 13.35 -12.19
CA LEU A 206 -13.08 13.71 -13.61
C LEU A 206 -14.55 13.82 -14.05
N PHE A 207 -15.36 12.79 -13.83
CA PHE A 207 -16.77 12.79 -14.22
C PHE A 207 -17.58 13.88 -13.50
N ARG A 208 -17.37 14.04 -12.19
CA ARG A 208 -18.09 15.05 -11.39
C ARG A 208 -17.83 16.49 -11.83
N ARG A 209 -16.63 16.81 -12.31
CA ARG A 209 -16.32 18.16 -12.83
C ARG A 209 -17.13 18.50 -14.07
N GLU A 210 -17.43 17.51 -14.89
CA GLU A 210 -18.20 17.67 -16.13
C GLU A 210 -19.71 17.40 -15.92
N GLY A 211 -20.14 17.13 -14.68
CA GLY A 211 -21.54 16.81 -14.37
C GLY A 211 -22.01 15.47 -14.92
N LEU A 212 -21.09 14.56 -15.24
CA LEU A 212 -21.33 13.26 -15.85
C LEU A 212 -21.28 12.12 -14.83
N LEU A 213 -21.87 10.98 -15.20
CA LEU A 213 -21.82 9.74 -14.42
C LEU A 213 -21.37 8.59 -15.33
N PRO A 214 -20.30 7.85 -14.96
CA PRO A 214 -19.89 6.69 -15.75
C PRO A 214 -20.92 5.56 -15.61
N ASN A 215 -21.17 4.83 -16.71
CA ASN A 215 -22.00 3.63 -16.69
C ASN A 215 -21.24 2.45 -16.05
N ILE A 216 -21.18 2.41 -14.72
CA ILE A 216 -20.51 1.36 -13.98
C ILE A 216 -21.39 0.10 -13.96
N VAL A 217 -21.01 -0.91 -14.72
CA VAL A 217 -21.74 -2.19 -14.82
C VAL A 217 -21.18 -3.28 -13.88
N LEU A 218 -19.92 -3.15 -13.46
CA LEU A 218 -19.25 -4.07 -12.55
C LEU A 218 -18.35 -3.30 -11.58
N GLU A 219 -18.34 -3.73 -10.32
CA GLU A 219 -17.43 -3.27 -9.30
C GLU A 219 -16.67 -4.46 -8.72
N VAL A 220 -15.35 -4.31 -8.57
CA VAL A 220 -14.47 -5.34 -8.04
C VAL A 220 -13.48 -4.72 -7.05
N GLU A 221 -12.87 -5.53 -6.21
CA GLU A 221 -11.97 -5.02 -5.16
C GLU A 221 -10.54 -4.76 -5.66
N THR A 222 -10.10 -5.44 -6.72
CA THR A 222 -8.70 -5.37 -7.14
C THR A 222 -8.51 -4.95 -8.59
N ILE A 223 -7.40 -4.27 -8.86
CA ILE A 223 -6.96 -3.90 -10.22
C ILE A 223 -6.83 -5.15 -11.10
N GLU A 224 -6.29 -6.25 -10.57
CA GLU A 224 -6.10 -7.49 -11.33
C GLU A 224 -7.43 -8.12 -11.74
N ALA A 225 -8.43 -8.15 -10.85
CA ALA A 225 -9.77 -8.63 -11.20
C ALA A 225 -10.39 -7.74 -12.28
N CYS A 226 -10.31 -6.41 -12.14
CA CYS A 226 -10.79 -5.46 -13.13
C CYS A 226 -10.12 -5.69 -14.49
N LYS A 227 -8.80 -5.78 -14.53
CA LYS A 227 -8.01 -6.06 -15.74
C LYS A 227 -8.46 -7.36 -16.43
N ARG A 228 -8.67 -8.44 -15.68
CA ARG A 228 -9.15 -9.72 -16.21
C ARG A 228 -10.54 -9.63 -16.81
N MET A 229 -11.44 -8.82 -16.23
CA MET A 229 -12.78 -8.59 -16.79
C MET A 229 -12.72 -7.79 -18.09
N VAL A 230 -11.85 -6.77 -18.18
CA VAL A 230 -11.61 -6.05 -19.45
C VAL A 230 -11.08 -6.99 -20.53
N LEU A 231 -10.15 -7.90 -20.21
CA LEU A 231 -9.65 -8.92 -21.13
C LEU A 231 -10.76 -9.88 -21.60
N ARG A 232 -11.83 -10.05 -20.83
CA ARG A 232 -13.03 -10.84 -21.19
C ARG A 232 -14.10 -10.01 -21.91
N LYS A 233 -13.80 -8.76 -22.29
CA LYS A 233 -14.68 -7.87 -23.07
C LYS A 233 -15.92 -7.39 -22.30
N LEU A 234 -15.90 -7.41 -20.97
CA LEU A 234 -17.04 -7.03 -20.15
C LEU A 234 -17.24 -5.51 -20.05
N GLY A 235 -16.24 -4.70 -20.46
CA GLY A 235 -16.31 -3.25 -20.45
C GLY A 235 -14.93 -2.61 -20.61
N LEU A 236 -14.88 -1.29 -20.45
CA LEU A 236 -13.66 -0.49 -20.36
C LEU A 236 -13.30 -0.26 -18.88
N ALA A 237 -12.03 0.09 -18.61
CA ALA A 237 -11.63 0.48 -17.27
C ALA A 237 -10.52 1.54 -17.29
N PHE A 238 -10.50 2.40 -16.27
CA PHE A 238 -9.35 3.24 -15.96
C PHE A 238 -8.39 2.45 -15.08
N LEU A 239 -7.22 2.11 -15.61
CA LEU A 239 -6.23 1.33 -14.89
C LEU A 239 -4.89 2.08 -14.81
N PRO A 240 -4.11 1.89 -13.73
CA PRO A 240 -2.74 2.37 -13.67
C PRO A 240 -1.93 1.86 -14.87
N GLN A 241 -1.15 2.73 -15.47
CA GLN A 241 -0.33 2.34 -16.63
C GLN A 241 0.59 1.16 -16.29
N ILE A 242 1.20 1.18 -15.10
CA ILE A 242 2.08 0.10 -14.63
C ILE A 242 1.38 -1.26 -14.59
N ALA A 243 0.06 -1.29 -14.36
CA ALA A 243 -0.70 -2.53 -14.24
C ALA A 243 -1.03 -3.19 -15.59
N VAL A 244 -0.87 -2.47 -16.69
CA VAL A 244 -1.31 -2.93 -18.04
C VAL A 244 -0.21 -2.87 -19.08
N VAL A 245 1.02 -2.49 -18.71
CA VAL A 245 2.16 -2.38 -19.64
C VAL A 245 2.35 -3.65 -20.47
N GLU A 246 2.29 -4.81 -19.81
CA GLU A 246 2.53 -6.09 -20.47
C GLU A 246 1.40 -6.44 -21.45
N GLU A 247 0.15 -6.21 -21.07
CA GLU A 247 -1.01 -6.45 -21.93
C GLU A 247 -1.04 -5.49 -23.12
N LEU A 248 -0.62 -4.25 -22.93
CA LEU A 248 -0.48 -3.28 -24.03
C LEU A 248 0.62 -3.68 -25.01
N ARG A 249 1.79 -4.11 -24.51
CA ARG A 249 2.89 -4.59 -25.34
C ARG A 249 2.49 -5.81 -26.17
N ARG A 250 1.75 -6.74 -25.55
CA ARG A 250 1.27 -7.96 -26.22
C ARG A 250 0.01 -7.75 -27.08
N GLY A 251 -0.52 -6.53 -27.13
CA GLY A 251 -1.74 -6.22 -27.88
C GLY A 251 -3.02 -6.88 -27.32
N LYS A 252 -2.99 -7.35 -26.07
CA LYS A 252 -4.15 -7.94 -25.39
C LYS A 252 -5.13 -6.88 -24.86
N LEU A 253 -4.63 -5.70 -24.56
CA LEU A 253 -5.37 -4.49 -24.25
C LEU A 253 -4.95 -3.37 -25.19
N SER A 254 -5.83 -2.41 -25.39
CA SER A 254 -5.54 -1.19 -26.16
C SER A 254 -5.97 0.03 -25.35
N PRO A 255 -5.16 1.10 -25.35
CA PRO A 255 -5.53 2.35 -24.69
C PRO A 255 -6.53 3.13 -25.55
N LEU A 256 -7.39 3.88 -24.87
CA LEU A 256 -8.31 4.86 -25.50
C LEU A 256 -7.96 6.25 -24.99
N GLN A 257 -7.99 7.22 -25.89
CA GLN A 257 -7.82 8.62 -25.54
C GLN A 257 -9.19 9.27 -25.31
N ILE A 258 -9.35 9.94 -24.16
CA ILE A 258 -10.46 10.86 -23.94
C ILE A 258 -10.03 12.22 -24.50
N VAL A 259 -10.77 12.77 -25.47
CA VAL A 259 -10.29 13.93 -26.26
C VAL A 259 -10.61 15.28 -25.63
N ASP A 260 -11.56 15.32 -24.74
CA ASP A 260 -12.11 16.52 -24.08
C ASP A 260 -11.77 16.59 -22.60
N SER A 261 -10.80 15.80 -22.15
CA SER A 261 -10.35 15.83 -20.77
C SER A 261 -8.83 15.72 -20.64
N GLU A 262 -8.32 16.24 -19.53
CA GLU A 262 -6.91 16.07 -19.19
C GLU A 262 -6.63 14.63 -18.72
N PRO A 263 -5.40 14.13 -18.98
CA PRO A 263 -4.96 12.83 -18.47
C PRO A 263 -5.03 12.78 -16.94
N LEU A 264 -5.55 11.68 -16.40
CA LEU A 264 -5.58 11.43 -14.97
C LEU A 264 -4.17 11.13 -14.47
N ARG A 265 -3.51 12.17 -13.95
CA ARG A 265 -2.11 12.08 -13.48
C ARG A 265 -2.06 11.57 -12.05
N ARG A 266 -1.22 10.59 -11.80
CA ARG A 266 -0.79 10.17 -10.48
C ARG A 266 0.72 9.92 -10.49
N SER A 267 1.34 9.96 -9.31
CA SER A 267 2.76 9.65 -9.12
C SER A 267 2.94 8.34 -8.36
N LEU A 268 4.06 7.71 -8.58
CA LEU A 268 4.64 6.73 -7.69
C LEU A 268 5.70 7.45 -6.86
N ASP A 269 5.51 7.45 -5.55
CA ASP A 269 6.36 8.18 -4.62
C ASP A 269 6.88 7.25 -3.52
N VAL A 270 8.08 7.56 -3.02
CA VAL A 270 8.60 7.01 -1.77
C VAL A 270 8.25 7.97 -0.65
N ILE A 271 7.70 7.44 0.42
CA ILE A 271 7.34 8.17 1.64
C ILE A 271 8.34 7.76 2.72
N LEU A 272 9.11 8.71 3.22
CA LEU A 272 10.15 8.51 4.21
C LEU A 272 9.82 9.25 5.51
N PRO A 273 10.14 8.70 6.68
CA PRO A 273 10.02 9.42 7.93
C PRO A 273 11.06 10.54 8.01
N ARG A 274 10.65 11.78 8.25
CA ARG A 274 11.56 12.94 8.29
C ARG A 274 12.52 12.91 9.49
N ARG A 275 12.07 12.36 10.62
CA ARG A 275 12.81 12.41 11.89
C ARG A 275 13.61 11.14 12.19
N ARG A 276 13.58 10.14 11.31
CA ARG A 276 14.28 8.87 11.49
C ARG A 276 15.24 8.64 10.31
N PRO A 277 16.54 8.40 10.56
CA PRO A 277 17.46 8.04 9.49
C PRO A 277 17.06 6.70 8.88
N LEU A 278 17.26 6.58 7.56
CA LEU A 278 17.06 5.32 6.85
C LEU A 278 18.15 4.32 7.23
N SER A 279 17.77 3.07 7.40
CA SER A 279 18.70 1.95 7.51
C SER A 279 19.57 1.82 6.24
N ALA A 280 20.73 1.17 6.34
CA ALA A 280 21.58 0.91 5.18
C ALA A 280 20.80 0.17 4.09
N SER A 281 20.09 -0.90 4.47
CA SER A 281 19.25 -1.68 3.54
C SER A 281 18.13 -0.86 2.88
N ALA A 282 17.53 0.09 3.62
CA ALA A 282 16.49 0.98 3.06
C ALA A 282 17.08 1.95 2.03
N LYS A 283 18.30 2.47 2.26
CA LYS A 283 19.00 3.34 1.30
C LYS A 283 19.34 2.59 0.00
N GLU A 284 19.81 1.36 0.10
CA GLU A 284 20.11 0.51 -1.06
C GLU A 284 18.85 0.13 -1.83
N LEU A 285 17.74 -0.22 -1.15
CA LEU A 285 16.47 -0.45 -1.81
C LEU A 285 15.96 0.82 -2.52
N LEU A 286 16.12 1.99 -1.92
CA LEU A 286 15.74 3.26 -2.55
C LEU A 286 16.58 3.54 -3.81
N ALA A 287 17.86 3.22 -3.80
CA ALA A 287 18.72 3.34 -4.98
C ALA A 287 18.27 2.40 -6.10
N GLU A 288 17.89 1.16 -5.77
CA GLU A 288 17.39 0.19 -6.76
C GLU A 288 16.01 0.59 -7.32
N LEU A 289 15.11 1.12 -6.48
CA LEU A 289 13.83 1.69 -6.90
C LEU A 289 14.00 2.81 -7.94
N ARG A 290 14.96 3.71 -7.73
CA ARG A 290 15.26 4.79 -8.68
C ARG A 290 15.74 4.25 -10.03
N LYS A 291 16.70 3.33 -10.03
CA LYS A 291 17.20 2.68 -11.26
C LYS A 291 16.08 2.00 -12.05
N GLU A 292 15.25 1.20 -11.37
CA GLU A 292 14.18 0.47 -12.03
C GLU A 292 13.11 1.39 -12.61
N THR A 293 12.79 2.48 -11.92
CA THR A 293 11.81 3.44 -12.41
C THR A 293 12.31 4.25 -13.60
N GLU A 294 13.61 4.54 -13.71
CA GLU A 294 14.23 5.14 -14.90
C GLU A 294 14.13 4.21 -16.12
N VAL A 295 14.41 2.92 -15.96
CA VAL A 295 14.28 1.92 -17.04
C VAL A 295 12.83 1.82 -17.54
N LEU A 296 11.86 1.96 -16.66
CA LEU A 296 10.44 1.95 -17.02
C LEU A 296 9.96 3.24 -17.71
N GLU A 297 10.69 4.36 -17.60
CA GLU A 297 10.37 5.63 -18.29
C GLU A 297 10.49 5.54 -19.81
N ASP A 298 11.35 4.68 -20.34
CA ASP A 298 11.47 4.42 -21.78
C ASP A 298 10.21 3.78 -22.38
N ILE A 299 9.28 3.32 -21.55
CA ILE A 299 7.96 2.86 -21.96
C ILE A 299 7.00 4.06 -22.02
N ARG A 300 7.30 5.02 -22.90
CA ARG A 300 6.42 6.17 -23.12
C ARG A 300 5.05 5.71 -23.61
N PRO A 301 3.93 6.23 -23.03
CA PRO A 301 2.65 6.09 -23.68
C PRO A 301 2.77 6.65 -25.10
N LEU A 302 2.17 5.98 -26.06
CA LEU A 302 2.11 6.41 -27.45
C LEU A 302 1.80 7.93 -27.50
N ARG A 303 2.86 8.75 -27.60
CA ARG A 303 2.69 10.19 -27.83
C ARG A 303 1.92 10.32 -29.15
N ALA A 304 0.77 10.96 -29.07
CA ALA A 304 0.13 11.47 -30.28
C ALA A 304 1.19 12.23 -31.08
N LYS A 305 1.56 11.72 -32.25
CA LYS A 305 2.46 12.42 -33.19
C LYS A 305 1.91 13.84 -33.35
N LYS A 306 2.63 14.85 -32.82
CA LYS A 306 2.37 16.24 -33.20
C LYS A 306 2.47 16.28 -34.72
N ARG A 307 1.34 16.47 -35.39
CA ARG A 307 1.37 16.88 -36.80
C ARG A 307 2.16 18.19 -36.85
N LYS A 308 3.31 18.17 -37.49
CA LYS A 308 3.93 19.39 -38.01
C LYS A 308 2.93 19.99 -39.00
N GLN A 309 2.54 21.22 -38.76
CA GLN A 309 1.94 22.08 -39.79
C GLN A 309 2.97 22.34 -40.88
#